data_82c6162e8c93b2f349c9aa46ebdad3bd
#
_entry.id   82c6162e8c93b2f349c9aa46ebdad3bd
#
_cell.length_a   1.000
_cell.length_b   1.000
_cell.length_c   1.000
_cell.angle_alpha   90.00
_cell.angle_beta   90.00
_cell.angle_gamma   90.00
#
_symmetry.space_group_name_H-M   'P 1'
#
loop_
_entity.id
_entity.type
_entity.pdbx_description
1 polymer ?
#
loop_
_entity_poly.entity_id
_entity_poly.type
_entity_poly.pdbx_seq_one_letter_code
_entity_poly.pdbx_strand_id
1 'polypeptide(L)'
;EILIGLVGSEMCIRDRYPADGAKYQDLRDALEKLQLNDAALQFEPETSIALGFGFRCGFLGLLHLEIIQERLEREYNLDLVTTAPGVIYKVHKTNGDVIDLTNPSNMPDPSEIDYMEEPMVSAEIMVTTEFVGPIMKLCQERRGIYNGMEYIEQTRALLKYDLPLNEIIYDFFDALKSRSRGYASFDYEMKGYERSKLVKLDILINKEEVDALSFIVFAGNAEER
;
A
#
# COMPACT_ATOMS: atom_id res chain seq x y z
N GLU A 1 22.74 9.71 -15.96
CA GLU A 1 22.18 8.36 -16.35
C GLU A 1 21.88 7.43 -15.17
N ILE A 2 22.25 7.77 -13.93
CA ILE A 2 22.01 6.92 -12.73
C ILE A 2 20.70 7.31 -12.00
N LEU A 3 20.11 8.45 -12.32
CA LEU A 3 18.88 8.94 -11.66
C LEU A 3 17.55 8.48 -12.30
N ILE A 4 17.60 7.84 -13.47
CA ILE A 4 16.40 7.36 -14.18
C ILE A 4 15.86 6.03 -13.59
N GLY A 5 16.64 5.31 -12.79
CA GLY A 5 16.26 4.04 -12.19
C GLY A 5 15.51 4.15 -10.86
N LEU A 6 15.43 5.35 -10.25
CA LEU A 6 14.77 5.57 -8.95
C LEU A 6 13.46 6.35 -9.06
N VAL A 7 13.18 6.95 -10.21
CA VAL A 7 11.93 7.65 -10.51
C VAL A 7 11.02 6.66 -11.23
N GLY A 8 10.19 5.91 -10.51
CA GLY A 8 9.23 5.03 -11.15
C GLY A 8 8.81 3.76 -10.42
N SER A 9 9.15 3.56 -9.16
CA SER A 9 8.54 2.51 -8.36
C SER A 9 7.65 3.11 -7.29
N GLU A 10 6.49 3.60 -7.68
CA GLU A 10 5.42 3.89 -6.71
C GLU A 10 5.09 2.58 -5.99
N MET A 11 5.31 2.55 -4.68
CA MET A 11 5.04 1.36 -3.88
C MET A 11 3.67 1.42 -3.22
N CYS A 12 3.17 2.62 -2.94
CA CYS A 12 1.88 2.84 -2.30
C CYS A 12 1.07 3.85 -3.10
N ILE A 13 -0.22 3.58 -3.25
CA ILE A 13 -1.18 4.48 -3.87
C ILE A 13 -2.26 4.83 -2.85
N ARG A 14 -2.68 6.08 -2.82
CA ARG A 14 -3.80 6.53 -2.01
C ARG A 14 -4.52 7.68 -2.69
N ASP A 15 -5.83 7.57 -2.78
CA ASP A 15 -6.66 8.66 -3.28
C ASP A 15 -6.94 9.68 -2.16
N ARG A 16 -6.94 10.95 -2.52
CA ARG A 16 -7.14 12.08 -1.63
C ARG A 16 -8.22 12.98 -2.17
N TYR A 17 -9.22 13.22 -1.37
CA TYR A 17 -10.36 14.09 -1.70
C TYR A 17 -10.41 15.22 -0.68
N PRO A 18 -10.66 16.47 -1.10
CA PRO A 18 -10.92 17.53 -0.14
C PRO A 18 -12.26 17.26 0.56
N ALA A 19 -12.30 17.41 1.89
CA ALA A 19 -13.53 17.25 2.66
C ALA A 19 -14.60 18.30 2.23
N ASP A 20 -14.14 19.47 1.79
CA ASP A 20 -14.96 20.48 1.11
C ASP A 20 -14.57 20.51 -0.37
N GLY A 21 -15.49 20.10 -1.25
CA GLY A 21 -15.25 20.06 -2.70
C GLY A 21 -14.87 21.42 -3.31
N ALA A 22 -15.18 22.54 -2.66
CA ALA A 22 -14.73 23.88 -3.07
C ALA A 22 -13.20 24.05 -2.99
N LYS A 23 -12.51 23.22 -2.18
CA LYS A 23 -11.06 23.25 -2.02
C LYS A 23 -10.28 22.34 -2.99
N TYR A 24 -10.91 21.82 -4.03
CA TYR A 24 -10.23 21.00 -5.04
C TYR A 24 -9.03 21.70 -5.66
N GLN A 25 -9.19 23.00 -6.02
CA GLN A 25 -8.10 23.76 -6.62
C GLN A 25 -6.97 24.01 -5.63
N ASP A 26 -7.30 24.26 -4.35
CA ASP A 26 -6.30 24.45 -3.29
C ASP A 26 -5.48 23.16 -3.08
N LEU A 27 -6.13 21.99 -3.13
CA LEU A 27 -5.45 20.69 -3.06
C LEU A 27 -4.52 20.48 -4.24
N ARG A 28 -4.96 20.81 -5.46
CA ARG A 28 -4.13 20.72 -6.66
C ARG A 28 -2.88 21.59 -6.53
N ASP A 29 -3.07 22.88 -6.18
CA ASP A 29 -1.97 23.83 -6.05
C ASP A 29 -0.96 23.42 -4.96
N ALA A 30 -1.45 22.79 -3.89
CA ALA A 30 -0.61 22.25 -2.82
C ALA A 30 0.21 21.05 -3.32
N LEU A 31 -0.41 20.12 -4.03
CA LEU A 31 0.29 18.94 -4.61
C LEU A 31 1.33 19.37 -5.64
N GLU A 32 1.02 20.32 -6.53
CA GLU A 32 1.97 20.87 -7.50
C GLU A 32 3.19 21.52 -6.79
N LYS A 33 2.97 22.28 -5.71
CA LYS A 33 4.06 22.87 -4.92
C LYS A 33 4.90 21.82 -4.20
N LEU A 34 4.27 20.77 -3.66
CA LEU A 34 4.98 19.69 -3.01
C LEU A 34 5.85 18.91 -4.02
N GLN A 35 5.32 18.64 -5.22
CA GLN A 35 6.03 17.93 -6.30
C GLN A 35 7.27 18.69 -6.77
N LEU A 36 7.28 20.03 -6.74
CA LEU A 36 8.48 20.81 -7.06
C LEU A 36 9.69 20.52 -6.13
N ASN A 37 9.41 20.14 -4.90
CA ASN A 37 10.43 19.81 -3.90
C ASN A 37 10.61 18.31 -3.70
N ASP A 38 9.70 17.50 -4.23
CA ASP A 38 9.66 16.06 -4.07
C ASP A 38 9.27 15.41 -5.39
N ALA A 39 10.28 15.12 -6.20
CA ALA A 39 10.11 14.51 -7.53
C ALA A 39 9.53 13.08 -7.49
N ALA A 40 9.52 12.46 -6.31
CA ALA A 40 8.95 11.13 -6.12
C ALA A 40 7.42 11.15 -5.92
N LEU A 41 6.85 12.31 -5.57
CA LEU A 41 5.41 12.47 -5.49
C LEU A 41 4.81 12.51 -6.91
N GLN A 42 4.00 11.52 -7.22
CA GLN A 42 3.20 11.46 -8.44
C GLN A 42 1.74 11.70 -8.07
N PHE A 43 1.01 12.39 -8.91
CA PHE A 43 -0.44 12.52 -8.72
C PHE A 43 -1.16 12.75 -10.04
N GLU A 44 -2.38 12.25 -10.11
CA GLU A 44 -3.29 12.40 -11.26
C GLU A 44 -4.70 12.70 -10.76
N PRO A 45 -5.53 13.41 -11.54
CA PRO A 45 -6.92 13.64 -11.18
C PRO A 45 -7.68 12.32 -11.05
N GLU A 46 -8.49 12.21 -10.01
CA GLU A 46 -9.37 11.08 -9.75
C GLU A 46 -10.78 11.58 -9.42
N THR A 47 -11.77 10.77 -9.73
CA THR A 47 -13.19 11.11 -9.47
C THR A 47 -13.89 9.92 -8.82
N SER A 48 -14.53 10.17 -7.69
CA SER A 48 -15.40 9.21 -7.02
C SER A 48 -16.85 9.70 -7.07
N ILE A 49 -17.78 8.79 -7.30
CA ILE A 49 -19.21 9.10 -7.25
C ILE A 49 -19.60 9.56 -5.85
N ALA A 50 -19.01 8.96 -4.81
CA ALA A 50 -19.32 9.26 -3.41
C ALA A 50 -18.58 10.51 -2.88
N LEU A 51 -17.33 10.75 -3.30
CA LEU A 51 -16.45 11.77 -2.71
C LEU A 51 -16.19 12.97 -3.65
N GLY A 52 -16.63 12.88 -4.90
CA GLY A 52 -16.43 13.94 -5.89
C GLY A 52 -15.04 13.92 -6.52
N PHE A 53 -14.50 15.12 -6.79
CA PHE A 53 -13.20 15.28 -7.44
C PHE A 53 -12.07 15.27 -6.41
N GLY A 54 -11.01 14.54 -6.72
CA GLY A 54 -9.81 14.40 -5.91
C GLY A 54 -8.58 14.08 -6.74
N PHE A 55 -7.57 13.52 -6.08
CA PHE A 55 -6.33 13.11 -6.72
C PHE A 55 -5.90 11.73 -6.22
N ARG A 56 -5.51 10.90 -7.16
CA ARG A 56 -4.74 9.68 -6.89
C ARG A 56 -3.28 10.07 -6.75
N CYS A 57 -2.67 9.67 -5.64
CA CYS A 57 -1.28 9.99 -5.33
C CYS A 57 -0.47 8.71 -5.17
N GLY A 58 0.71 8.68 -5.82
CA GLY A 58 1.71 7.63 -5.69
C GLY A 58 2.84 8.03 -4.76
N PHE A 59 3.30 7.09 -3.93
CA PHE A 59 4.31 7.30 -2.90
C PHE A 59 5.37 6.20 -2.94
N LEU A 60 6.61 6.51 -2.53
CA LEU A 60 7.69 5.54 -2.42
C LEU A 60 7.51 4.53 -1.28
N GLY A 61 6.63 4.82 -0.33
CA GLY A 61 6.33 3.98 0.82
C GLY A 61 5.55 4.73 1.88
N LEU A 62 5.30 4.06 3.02
CA LEU A 62 4.47 4.60 4.09
C LEU A 62 4.98 5.91 4.68
N LEU A 63 6.28 5.99 4.98
CA LEU A 63 6.85 7.21 5.55
C LEU A 63 6.70 8.40 4.61
N HIS A 64 6.89 8.20 3.30
CA HIS A 64 6.67 9.24 2.31
C HIS A 64 5.20 9.68 2.28
N LEU A 65 4.27 8.72 2.32
CA LEU A 65 2.82 8.97 2.38
C LEU A 65 2.45 9.80 3.62
N GLU A 66 2.97 9.44 4.80
CA GLU A 66 2.71 10.14 6.07
C GLU A 66 3.26 11.58 6.04
N ILE A 67 4.48 11.77 5.55
CA ILE A 67 5.11 13.10 5.42
C ILE A 67 4.28 14.00 4.53
N ILE A 68 3.87 13.54 3.35
CA ILE A 68 3.06 14.33 2.42
C ILE A 68 1.69 14.62 3.01
N GLN A 69 1.07 13.69 3.71
CA GLN A 69 -0.20 13.92 4.39
C GLN A 69 -0.09 15.00 5.46
N GLU A 70 0.90 14.89 6.33
CA GLU A 70 1.13 15.86 7.39
C GLU A 70 1.40 17.27 6.85
N ARG A 71 2.14 17.37 5.73
CA ARG A 71 2.40 18.64 5.05
C ARG A 71 1.14 19.24 4.44
N LEU A 72 0.28 18.46 3.77
CA LEU A 72 -0.98 18.93 3.23
C LEU A 72 -1.91 19.47 4.32
N GLU A 73 -1.97 18.78 5.45
CA GLU A 73 -2.81 19.19 6.59
C GLU A 73 -2.23 20.42 7.31
N ARG A 74 -0.93 20.46 7.62
CA ARG A 74 -0.31 21.49 8.45
C ARG A 74 0.14 22.72 7.69
N GLU A 75 0.76 22.56 6.52
CA GLU A 75 1.31 23.69 5.75
C GLU A 75 0.24 24.35 4.89
N TYR A 76 -0.71 23.55 4.35
CA TYR A 76 -1.75 24.05 3.45
C TYR A 76 -3.15 24.11 4.07
N ASN A 77 -3.29 23.66 5.32
CA ASN A 77 -4.55 23.68 6.08
C ASN A 77 -5.72 23.03 5.32
N LEU A 78 -5.45 21.87 4.72
CA LEU A 78 -6.42 21.09 3.95
C LEU A 78 -6.97 19.95 4.82
N ASP A 79 -8.29 19.92 4.97
CA ASP A 79 -9.00 18.75 5.49
C ASP A 79 -9.21 17.75 4.35
N LEU A 80 -8.67 16.55 4.50
CA LEU A 80 -8.68 15.54 3.45
C LEU A 80 -9.44 14.27 3.89
N VAL A 81 -10.26 13.78 2.99
CA VAL A 81 -10.77 12.39 3.04
C VAL A 81 -9.80 11.53 2.22
N THR A 82 -9.21 10.55 2.86
CA THR A 82 -8.25 9.65 2.23
C THR A 82 -8.80 8.24 2.17
N THR A 83 -8.65 7.59 1.03
CA THR A 83 -8.99 6.17 0.90
C THR A 83 -7.95 5.30 1.62
N ALA A 84 -8.25 4.02 1.76
CA ALA A 84 -7.26 3.07 2.24
C ALA A 84 -6.05 3.04 1.26
N PRO A 85 -4.79 2.97 1.76
CA PRO A 85 -3.64 2.81 0.88
C PRO A 85 -3.74 1.50 0.12
N GLY A 86 -3.34 1.51 -1.13
CA GLY A 86 -3.29 0.34 -2.00
C GLY A 86 -1.92 0.17 -2.65
N VAL A 87 -1.78 -0.90 -3.40
CA VAL A 87 -0.60 -1.22 -4.20
C VAL A 87 -1.01 -1.39 -5.66
N ILE A 88 -0.04 -1.32 -6.57
CA ILE A 88 -0.27 -1.62 -7.98
C ILE A 88 -0.26 -3.13 -8.15
N TYR A 89 -1.34 -3.69 -8.69
CA TYR A 89 -1.42 -5.09 -9.08
C TYR A 89 -1.20 -5.23 -10.58
N LYS A 90 -0.67 -6.37 -11.01
CA LYS A 90 -0.59 -6.71 -12.43
C LYS A 90 -1.67 -7.70 -12.79
N VAL A 91 -2.49 -7.37 -13.77
CA VAL A 91 -3.54 -8.24 -14.28
C VAL A 91 -3.15 -8.75 -15.64
N HIS A 92 -2.97 -10.05 -15.74
CA HIS A 92 -2.70 -10.76 -17.00
C HIS A 92 -4.02 -11.19 -17.58
N LYS A 93 -4.36 -10.65 -18.76
CA LYS A 93 -5.60 -10.99 -19.47
C LYS A 93 -5.45 -12.23 -20.33
N THR A 94 -6.56 -12.90 -20.57
CA THR A 94 -6.64 -14.10 -21.45
C THR A 94 -6.23 -13.83 -22.89
N ASN A 95 -6.27 -12.55 -23.34
CA ASN A 95 -5.81 -12.12 -24.67
C ASN A 95 -4.29 -11.90 -24.73
N GLY A 96 -3.56 -12.02 -23.60
CA GLY A 96 -2.11 -11.83 -23.49
C GLY A 96 -1.69 -10.42 -23.06
N ASP A 97 -2.62 -9.47 -22.91
CA ASP A 97 -2.31 -8.13 -22.41
C ASP A 97 -2.01 -8.18 -20.91
N VAL A 98 -1.11 -7.32 -20.46
CA VAL A 98 -0.82 -7.07 -19.05
C VAL A 98 -1.14 -5.63 -18.72
N ILE A 99 -2.00 -5.42 -17.71
CA ILE A 99 -2.38 -4.09 -17.27
C ILE A 99 -1.98 -3.88 -15.80
N ASP A 100 -1.54 -2.66 -15.49
CA ASP A 100 -1.31 -2.22 -14.13
C ASP A 100 -2.63 -1.73 -13.53
N LEU A 101 -3.11 -2.44 -12.51
CA LEU A 101 -4.36 -2.14 -11.83
C LEU A 101 -4.07 -1.30 -10.58
N THR A 102 -4.36 -0.03 -10.69
CA THR A 102 -4.18 0.97 -9.60
C THR A 102 -5.49 1.26 -8.87
N ASN A 103 -6.63 1.14 -9.57
CA ASN A 103 -7.96 1.38 -9.02
C ASN A 103 -8.79 0.09 -9.07
N PRO A 104 -9.29 -0.42 -7.93
CA PRO A 104 -10.15 -1.61 -7.90
C PRO A 104 -11.38 -1.52 -8.81
N SER A 105 -11.91 -0.29 -9.02
CA SER A 105 -13.07 -0.08 -9.90
C SER A 105 -12.77 -0.36 -11.38
N ASN A 106 -11.50 -0.33 -11.78
CA ASN A 106 -11.06 -0.62 -13.15
C ASN A 106 -10.71 -2.11 -13.35
N MET A 107 -11.05 -2.97 -12.38
CA MET A 107 -10.81 -4.41 -12.49
C MET A 107 -11.57 -4.99 -13.67
N PRO A 108 -10.92 -5.71 -14.60
CA PRO A 108 -11.59 -6.37 -15.71
C PRO A 108 -12.57 -7.43 -15.23
N ASP A 109 -13.50 -7.83 -16.12
CA ASP A 109 -14.39 -8.95 -15.84
C ASP A 109 -13.56 -10.22 -15.50
N PRO A 110 -13.95 -10.98 -14.49
CA PRO A 110 -13.24 -12.21 -14.10
C PRO A 110 -13.00 -13.20 -15.26
N SER A 111 -13.86 -13.20 -16.28
CA SER A 111 -13.71 -14.04 -17.48
C SER A 111 -12.57 -13.60 -18.41
N GLU A 112 -12.15 -12.34 -18.30
CA GLU A 112 -11.03 -11.78 -19.06
C GLU A 112 -9.68 -11.95 -18.35
N ILE A 113 -9.68 -12.35 -17.07
CA ILE A 113 -8.47 -12.47 -16.26
C ILE A 113 -7.96 -13.91 -16.35
N ASP A 114 -6.69 -14.07 -16.77
CA ASP A 114 -5.98 -15.34 -16.68
C ASP A 114 -5.40 -15.52 -15.26
N TYR A 115 -4.63 -14.55 -14.79
CA TYR A 115 -4.13 -14.50 -13.41
C TYR A 115 -3.75 -13.09 -13.01
N MET A 116 -3.54 -12.89 -11.71
CA MET A 116 -3.08 -11.62 -11.15
C MET A 116 -1.78 -11.81 -10.36
N GLU A 117 -0.98 -10.75 -10.32
CA GLU A 117 0.23 -10.68 -9.52
C GLU A 117 0.17 -9.52 -8.54
N GLU A 118 0.68 -9.75 -7.34
CA GLU A 118 0.84 -8.73 -6.30
C GLU A 118 2.32 -8.40 -6.06
N PRO A 119 2.64 -7.15 -5.68
CA PRO A 119 4.00 -6.79 -5.35
C PRO A 119 4.43 -7.43 -4.04
N MET A 120 5.63 -8.00 -4.05
CA MET A 120 6.27 -8.65 -2.90
C MET A 120 7.47 -7.85 -2.45
N VAL A 121 7.76 -7.88 -1.17
CA VAL A 121 8.95 -7.32 -0.56
C VAL A 121 9.76 -8.40 0.15
N SER A 122 11.07 -8.24 0.10
CA SER A 122 12.00 -8.97 0.97
C SER A 122 12.21 -8.13 2.23
N ALA A 123 11.81 -8.67 3.36
CA ALA A 123 11.76 -7.98 4.65
C ALA A 123 12.80 -8.54 5.63
N GLU A 124 13.51 -7.66 6.30
CA GLU A 124 14.43 -7.96 7.37
C GLU A 124 13.92 -7.36 8.70
N ILE A 125 13.70 -8.23 9.67
CA ILE A 125 13.16 -7.83 10.99
C ILE A 125 14.19 -8.18 12.05
N MET A 126 14.79 -7.16 12.63
CA MET A 126 15.68 -7.36 13.78
C MET A 126 14.88 -7.26 15.07
N VAL A 127 14.99 -8.26 15.94
CA VAL A 127 14.21 -8.36 17.16
C VAL A 127 15.00 -9.05 18.27
N THR A 128 14.68 -8.76 19.53
CA THR A 128 15.24 -9.51 20.67
C THR A 128 14.67 -10.91 20.71
N THR A 129 15.47 -11.87 21.17
CA THR A 129 15.15 -13.31 21.13
C THR A 129 13.83 -13.66 21.81
N GLU A 130 13.43 -12.93 22.86
CA GLU A 130 12.16 -13.13 23.56
C GLU A 130 10.92 -12.86 22.70
N PHE A 131 11.01 -12.00 21.65
CA PHE A 131 9.90 -11.64 20.78
C PHE A 131 9.92 -12.35 19.43
N VAL A 132 10.88 -13.23 19.15
CA VAL A 132 10.96 -13.98 17.90
C VAL A 132 9.64 -14.72 17.61
N GLY A 133 9.10 -15.46 18.56
CA GLY A 133 7.84 -16.20 18.39
C GLY A 133 6.65 -15.30 18.04
N PRO A 134 6.35 -14.24 18.81
CA PRO A 134 5.30 -13.27 18.50
C PRO A 134 5.45 -12.60 17.11
N ILE A 135 6.69 -12.29 16.69
CA ILE A 135 6.93 -11.66 15.39
C ILE A 135 6.79 -12.67 14.25
N MET A 136 7.28 -13.90 14.40
CA MET A 136 7.04 -14.96 13.42
C MET A 136 5.55 -15.21 13.20
N LYS A 137 4.76 -15.21 14.28
CA LYS A 137 3.31 -15.34 14.19
C LYS A 137 2.69 -14.17 13.43
N LEU A 138 3.13 -12.93 13.69
CA LEU A 138 2.68 -11.76 12.95
C LEU A 138 2.93 -11.92 11.45
N CYS A 139 4.14 -12.31 11.05
CA CYS A 139 4.48 -12.51 9.65
C CYS A 139 3.63 -13.61 8.99
N GLN A 140 3.32 -14.70 9.71
CA GLN A 140 2.43 -15.75 9.21
C GLN A 140 0.98 -15.24 9.01
N GLU A 141 0.47 -14.46 9.96
CA GLU A 141 -0.85 -13.82 9.85
C GLU A 141 -0.93 -12.87 8.64
N ARG A 142 0.22 -12.34 8.19
CA ARG A 142 0.37 -11.46 7.03
C ARG A 142 0.86 -12.20 5.78
N ARG A 143 0.62 -13.47 5.67
CA ARG A 143 0.98 -14.33 4.53
C ARG A 143 2.49 -14.36 4.21
N GLY A 144 3.33 -14.05 5.22
CA GLY A 144 4.78 -14.02 5.06
C GLY A 144 5.37 -15.39 4.81
N ILE A 145 6.27 -15.46 3.83
CA ILE A 145 7.07 -16.63 3.50
C ILE A 145 8.39 -16.53 4.27
N TYR A 146 8.64 -17.48 5.14
CA TYR A 146 9.86 -17.53 5.96
C TYR A 146 11.08 -17.93 5.12
N ASN A 147 12.10 -17.06 5.08
CA ASN A 147 13.33 -17.30 4.32
C ASN A 147 14.52 -17.67 5.22
N GLY A 148 14.42 -17.41 6.53
CA GLY A 148 15.49 -17.75 7.46
C GLY A 148 15.55 -16.85 8.69
N MET A 149 16.41 -17.26 9.62
CA MET A 149 16.70 -16.50 10.83
C MET A 149 18.19 -16.62 11.14
N GLU A 150 18.81 -15.52 11.51
CA GLU A 150 20.20 -15.44 11.93
C GLU A 150 20.29 -14.81 13.31
N TYR A 151 21.10 -15.40 14.22
CA TYR A 151 21.41 -14.75 15.48
C TYR A 151 22.62 -13.83 15.29
N ILE A 152 22.40 -12.52 15.41
CA ILE A 152 23.48 -11.53 15.30
C ILE A 152 24.27 -11.46 16.61
N GLU A 153 23.54 -11.58 17.74
CA GLU A 153 24.07 -11.61 19.08
C GLU A 153 23.29 -12.63 19.93
N GLN A 154 23.74 -12.89 21.16
CA GLN A 154 23.02 -13.80 22.07
C GLN A 154 21.58 -13.36 22.35
N THR A 155 21.29 -12.07 22.24
CA THR A 155 20.00 -11.46 22.59
C THR A 155 19.23 -10.93 21.38
N ARG A 156 19.80 -10.98 20.17
CA ARG A 156 19.17 -10.42 18.96
C ARG A 156 19.17 -11.41 17.80
N ALA A 157 18.04 -11.51 17.15
CA ALA A 157 17.84 -12.30 15.94
C ALA A 157 17.39 -11.41 14.77
N LEU A 158 17.85 -11.74 13.57
CA LEU A 158 17.41 -11.19 12.29
C LEU A 158 16.51 -12.23 11.62
N LEU A 159 15.24 -11.88 11.45
CA LEU A 159 14.26 -12.68 10.71
C LEU A 159 14.18 -12.19 9.27
N LYS A 160 14.19 -13.10 8.31
CA LYS A 160 14.04 -12.80 6.88
C LYS A 160 12.73 -13.40 6.36
N TYR A 161 11.92 -12.55 5.75
CA TYR A 161 10.62 -12.91 5.20
C TYR A 161 10.40 -12.28 3.84
N ASP A 162 9.67 -12.96 2.97
CA ASP A 162 8.99 -12.32 1.85
C ASP A 162 7.54 -12.05 2.26
N LEU A 163 7.10 -10.83 2.08
CA LEU A 163 5.78 -10.36 2.48
C LEU A 163 5.09 -9.68 1.30
N PRO A 164 3.77 -9.88 1.11
CA PRO A 164 3.02 -9.04 0.19
C PRO A 164 3.03 -7.58 0.67
N LEU A 165 3.35 -6.65 -0.22
CA LEU A 165 3.41 -5.23 0.12
C LEU A 165 2.10 -4.73 0.70
N ASN A 166 0.97 -5.19 0.17
CA ASN A 166 -0.36 -4.79 0.66
C ASN A 166 -0.62 -5.20 2.12
N GLU A 167 0.04 -6.24 2.64
CA GLU A 167 -0.13 -6.68 4.04
C GLU A 167 0.70 -5.86 5.04
N ILE A 168 1.66 -5.05 4.56
CA ILE A 168 2.52 -4.24 5.42
C ILE A 168 2.17 -2.74 5.41
N ILE A 169 1.44 -2.26 4.41
CA ILE A 169 1.12 -0.83 4.27
C ILE A 169 0.01 -0.34 5.21
N TYR A 170 -0.63 -1.22 5.96
CA TYR A 170 -1.66 -0.83 6.93
C TYR A 170 -1.07 -0.70 8.34
N ASP A 171 -1.41 -1.63 9.19
CA ASP A 171 -1.13 -1.63 10.61
C ASP A 171 0.06 -2.54 11.01
N PHE A 172 0.83 -3.02 10.04
CA PHE A 172 1.93 -3.95 10.30
C PHE A 172 2.99 -3.36 11.24
N PHE A 173 3.37 -2.10 11.03
CA PHE A 173 4.33 -1.41 11.88
C PHE A 173 3.85 -1.28 13.32
N ASP A 174 2.59 -0.92 13.52
CA ASP A 174 2.02 -0.78 14.85
C ASP A 174 1.89 -2.14 15.54
N ALA A 175 1.51 -3.17 14.80
CA ALA A 175 1.49 -4.54 15.28
C ALA A 175 2.90 -5.03 15.63
N LEU A 176 3.91 -4.71 14.80
CA LEU A 176 5.30 -5.05 15.04
C LEU A 176 5.83 -4.40 16.32
N LYS A 177 5.63 -3.09 16.49
CA LYS A 177 6.01 -2.34 17.69
C LYS A 177 5.29 -2.86 18.93
N SER A 178 3.98 -3.08 18.85
CA SER A 178 3.18 -3.58 19.95
C SER A 178 3.65 -4.96 20.41
N ARG A 179 3.87 -5.91 19.47
CA ARG A 179 4.28 -7.29 19.79
C ARG A 179 5.74 -7.41 20.23
N SER A 180 6.58 -6.42 19.94
CA SER A 180 7.98 -6.36 20.36
C SER A 180 8.27 -5.35 21.47
N ARG A 181 7.25 -4.70 22.03
CA ARG A 181 7.40 -3.60 23.00
C ARG A 181 8.31 -2.47 22.47
N GLY A 182 8.31 -2.25 21.17
CA GLY A 182 9.14 -1.23 20.52
C GLY A 182 10.58 -1.67 20.20
N TYR A 183 10.97 -2.90 20.49
CA TYR A 183 12.36 -3.37 20.28
C TYR A 183 12.63 -3.92 18.88
N ALA A 184 11.60 -4.12 18.03
CA ALA A 184 11.80 -4.55 16.65
C ALA A 184 12.14 -3.38 15.74
N SER A 185 13.12 -3.58 14.85
CA SER A 185 13.34 -2.75 13.66
C SER A 185 12.93 -3.53 12.42
N PHE A 186 12.49 -2.82 11.41
CA PHE A 186 11.98 -3.39 10.17
C PHE A 186 12.55 -2.62 8.99
N ASP A 187 13.11 -3.36 8.05
CA ASP A 187 13.56 -2.86 6.78
C ASP A 187 13.05 -3.76 5.67
N TYR A 188 12.81 -3.23 4.47
CA TYR A 188 12.31 -4.02 3.35
C TYR A 188 12.73 -3.43 2.00
N GLU A 189 12.86 -4.31 1.03
CA GLU A 189 13.17 -3.98 -0.36
C GLU A 189 12.13 -4.61 -1.28
N MET A 190 11.85 -3.97 -2.43
CA MET A 190 11.01 -4.55 -3.46
C MET A 190 11.67 -5.82 -4.03
N LYS A 191 10.97 -6.94 -3.93
CA LYS A 191 11.39 -8.23 -4.52
C LYS A 191 10.91 -8.40 -5.97
N GLY A 192 9.76 -7.82 -6.29
CA GLY A 192 9.08 -7.96 -7.58
C GLY A 192 7.63 -8.37 -7.40
N TYR A 193 7.06 -9.01 -8.42
CA TYR A 193 5.66 -9.43 -8.45
C TYR A 193 5.56 -10.95 -8.39
N GLU A 194 4.60 -11.46 -7.63
CA GLU A 194 4.30 -12.88 -7.53
C GLU A 194 2.80 -13.15 -7.78
N ARG A 195 2.51 -14.26 -8.43
CA ARG A 195 1.13 -14.67 -8.73
C ARG A 195 0.36 -14.93 -7.45
N SER A 196 -0.85 -14.36 -7.36
CA SER A 196 -1.71 -14.48 -6.20
C SER A 196 -3.19 -14.59 -6.59
N LYS A 197 -3.98 -15.23 -5.73
CA LYS A 197 -5.44 -15.32 -5.88
C LYS A 197 -6.07 -14.09 -5.24
N LEU A 198 -6.32 -13.07 -6.04
CA LEU A 198 -6.86 -11.80 -5.61
C LEU A 198 -8.32 -11.66 -6.04
N VAL A 199 -9.11 -11.01 -5.21
CA VAL A 199 -10.52 -10.70 -5.47
C VAL A 199 -10.82 -9.26 -5.11
N LYS A 200 -11.74 -8.64 -5.86
CA LYS A 200 -12.29 -7.34 -5.52
C LYS A 200 -13.34 -7.52 -4.42
N LEU A 201 -13.26 -6.70 -3.39
CA LEU A 201 -14.28 -6.54 -2.36
C LEU A 201 -14.96 -5.19 -2.55
N ASP A 202 -16.28 -5.22 -2.74
CA ASP A 202 -17.09 -4.02 -2.84
C ASP A 202 -17.88 -3.83 -1.54
N ILE A 203 -17.79 -2.62 -0.99
CA ILE A 203 -18.55 -2.24 0.19
C ILE A 203 -19.88 -1.61 -0.23
N LEU A 204 -20.96 -2.18 0.25
CA LEU A 204 -22.31 -1.68 0.01
C LEU A 204 -22.79 -0.85 1.20
N ILE A 205 -23.10 0.42 0.96
CA ILE A 205 -23.76 1.28 1.94
C ILE A 205 -25.22 1.42 1.50
N ASN A 206 -26.14 0.99 2.34
CA ASN A 206 -27.58 0.98 2.04
C ASN A 206 -27.94 0.24 0.71
N LYS A 207 -27.19 -0.85 0.40
CA LYS A 207 -27.27 -1.68 -0.82
C LYS A 207 -26.79 -0.99 -2.10
N GLU A 208 -26.15 0.16 -2.01
CA GLU A 208 -25.48 0.84 -3.11
C GLU A 208 -23.97 0.66 -2.97
N GLU A 209 -23.29 0.34 -4.07
CA GLU A 209 -21.83 0.18 -4.11
C GLU A 209 -21.17 1.54 -3.98
N VAL A 210 -20.15 1.63 -3.11
CA VAL A 210 -19.34 2.81 -2.94
C VAL A 210 -17.94 2.55 -3.52
N ASP A 211 -17.72 3.06 -4.71
CA ASP A 211 -16.49 2.86 -5.51
C ASP A 211 -15.20 3.23 -4.75
N ALA A 212 -15.22 4.32 -4.00
CA ALA A 212 -14.08 4.77 -3.19
C ALA A 212 -13.70 3.82 -2.04
N LEU A 213 -14.59 2.89 -1.67
CA LEU A 213 -14.37 1.92 -0.60
C LEU A 213 -14.09 0.51 -1.12
N SER A 214 -14.06 0.31 -2.43
CA SER A 214 -13.67 -0.97 -3.03
C SER A 214 -12.18 -1.20 -2.86
N PHE A 215 -11.78 -2.44 -2.59
CA PHE A 215 -10.37 -2.81 -2.45
C PHE A 215 -10.10 -4.25 -2.90
N ILE A 216 -8.84 -4.53 -3.20
CA ILE A 216 -8.40 -5.85 -3.65
C ILE A 216 -7.78 -6.59 -2.46
N VAL A 217 -8.21 -7.81 -2.24
CA VAL A 217 -7.74 -8.67 -1.16
C VAL A 217 -7.37 -10.05 -1.66
N PHE A 218 -6.55 -10.74 -0.88
CA PHE A 218 -6.32 -12.16 -1.08
C PHE A 218 -7.62 -12.94 -0.82
N ALA A 219 -7.97 -13.85 -1.73
CA ALA A 219 -9.24 -14.59 -1.67
C ALA A 219 -9.43 -15.38 -0.37
N GLY A 220 -8.34 -15.89 0.24
CA GLY A 220 -8.40 -16.59 1.51
C GLY A 220 -8.77 -15.71 2.72
N ASN A 221 -8.61 -14.40 2.61
CA ASN A 221 -8.96 -13.44 3.68
C ASN A 221 -10.28 -12.72 3.43
N ALA A 222 -10.94 -13.01 2.30
CA ALA A 222 -12.17 -12.31 1.90
C ALA A 222 -13.38 -12.61 2.81
N GLU A 223 -13.38 -13.76 3.50
CA GLU A 223 -14.44 -14.15 4.44
C GLU A 223 -14.23 -13.58 5.85
N GLU A 224 -13.02 -13.10 6.19
CA GLU A 224 -12.67 -12.61 7.53
C GLU A 224 -12.72 -11.07 7.64
N ARG A 225 -12.90 -10.38 6.53
CA ARG A 225 -13.02 -8.93 6.44
C ARG A 225 -14.38 -8.50 5.94
#